data_e505d224a19f18c4e5dd3ae91be55b02
#
_entry.id   e505d224a19f18c4e5dd3ae91be55b02
#
_cell.length_a   1.000
_cell.length_b   1.000
_cell.length_c   1.000
_cell.angle_alpha   90.00
_cell.angle_beta   90.00
_cell.angle_gamma   90.00
#
_symmetry.space_group_name_H-M   'P 1'
#
loop_
_entity.id
_entity.type
_entity.pdbx_description
1 polymer ?
#
loop_
_entity_poly.entity_id
_entity_poly.type
_entity_poly.pdbx_seq_one_letter_code
_entity_poly.pdbx_strand_id
1 'polypeptide(L)'
;MAYIEKTADRYWGFAYLRPRTEKKVAEKLAGLNFPVYLPLVNKARLHHGTKIVTSFPMIPGYIFLAAGDLERMELKKYEKEFVQIELLREKSEEETLIRELNALRQFEILAQTEEVHVNPGIQHGDKVIITQGALKDLRPKSYDVKIRRTQL
;
A
#
# COMPACT_ATOMS: atom_id res chain seq x y z
N MET A 1 6.00 8.48 9.75
CA MET A 1 6.79 7.56 8.92
C MET A 1 7.58 8.35 7.89
N ALA A 2 8.83 8.04 7.81
CA ALA A 2 9.74 8.72 6.89
C ALA A 2 9.45 8.37 5.42
N TYR A 3 10.17 9.00 4.53
CA TYR A 3 10.13 8.67 3.11
C TYR A 3 10.47 7.20 2.90
N ILE A 4 9.85 6.61 1.90
CA ILE A 4 10.17 5.25 1.48
C ILE A 4 11.44 5.32 0.64
N GLU A 5 12.45 4.58 1.05
CA GLU A 5 13.77 4.63 0.43
C GLU A 5 14.28 3.23 0.14
N LYS A 6 15.18 3.15 -0.85
CA LYS A 6 15.90 1.92 -1.14
C LYS A 6 16.75 1.53 0.07
N THR A 7 16.64 0.27 0.48
CA THR A 7 17.42 -0.30 1.57
C THR A 7 18.44 -1.26 1.01
N ALA A 8 19.67 -1.19 1.51
CA ALA A 8 20.71 -2.14 1.11
C ALA A 8 20.30 -3.58 1.46
N ASP A 9 20.62 -4.50 0.59
CA ASP A 9 20.34 -5.94 0.75
C ASP A 9 18.86 -6.31 0.81
N ARG A 10 17.98 -5.37 0.51
CA ARG A 10 16.53 -5.60 0.45
C ARG A 10 15.97 -5.00 -0.83
N TYR A 11 14.89 -5.61 -1.30
CA TYR A 11 14.17 -5.12 -2.47
C TYR A 11 12.73 -4.79 -2.07
N TRP A 12 12.27 -3.64 -2.51
CA TRP A 12 10.86 -3.30 -2.35
C TRP A 12 10.03 -4.12 -3.31
N GLY A 13 8.86 -4.47 -2.85
CA GLY A 13 7.89 -5.19 -3.64
C GLY A 13 6.54 -5.17 -2.97
N PHE A 14 5.74 -6.15 -3.29
CA PHE A 14 4.40 -6.23 -2.73
C PHE A 14 4.08 -7.66 -2.33
N ALA A 15 3.10 -7.79 -1.44
CA ALA A 15 2.59 -9.09 -1.04
C ALA A 15 1.08 -9.11 -1.20
N TYR A 16 0.58 -10.22 -1.68
CA TYR A 16 -0.83 -10.51 -1.70
C TYR A 16 -1.17 -11.33 -0.47
N LEU A 17 -2.18 -10.88 0.27
CA LEU A 17 -2.53 -11.45 1.56
C LEU A 17 -3.93 -12.06 1.52
N ARG A 18 -4.20 -12.91 2.49
CA ARG A 18 -5.56 -13.37 2.72
C ARG A 18 -6.44 -12.18 3.10
N PRO A 19 -7.74 -12.22 2.76
CA PRO A 19 -8.62 -11.08 3.01
C PRO A 19 -8.63 -10.64 4.47
N ARG A 20 -8.68 -9.34 4.68
CA ARG A 20 -8.82 -8.71 6.00
C ARG A 20 -7.65 -8.91 6.95
N THR A 21 -6.48 -9.27 6.44
CA THR A 21 -5.28 -9.45 7.26
C THR A 21 -4.26 -8.33 7.08
N GLU A 22 -4.53 -7.35 6.21
CA GLU A 22 -3.56 -6.34 5.80
C GLU A 22 -2.97 -5.56 6.99
N LYS A 23 -3.84 -5.03 7.85
CA LYS A 23 -3.39 -4.25 9.01
C LYS A 23 -2.60 -5.10 9.99
N LYS A 24 -3.07 -6.29 10.27
CA LYS A 24 -2.43 -7.23 11.16
C LYS A 24 -1.03 -7.59 10.67
N VAL A 25 -0.90 -7.90 9.39
CA VAL A 25 0.38 -8.28 8.79
C VAL A 25 1.33 -7.09 8.76
N ALA A 26 0.83 -5.91 8.36
CA ALA A 26 1.66 -4.70 8.33
C ALA A 26 2.22 -4.39 9.72
N GLU A 27 1.40 -4.48 10.76
CA GLU A 27 1.83 -4.26 12.13
C GLU A 27 2.88 -5.28 12.56
N LYS A 28 2.66 -6.54 12.23
CA LYS A 28 3.61 -7.61 12.54
C LYS A 28 4.95 -7.40 11.86
N LEU A 29 4.94 -7.06 10.58
CA LEU A 29 6.17 -6.79 9.84
C LEU A 29 6.93 -5.59 10.39
N ALA A 30 6.22 -4.53 10.75
CA ALA A 30 6.83 -3.37 11.38
C ALA A 30 7.49 -3.75 12.70
N GLY A 31 6.85 -4.59 13.49
CA GLY A 31 7.40 -5.10 14.74
C GLY A 31 8.64 -5.96 14.55
N LEU A 32 8.79 -6.59 13.40
CA LEU A 32 9.97 -7.37 13.03
C LEU A 32 11.04 -6.53 12.31
N ASN A 33 10.87 -5.22 12.28
CA ASN A 33 11.78 -4.27 11.65
C ASN A 33 11.88 -4.38 10.12
N PHE A 34 10.83 -4.86 9.48
CA PHE A 34 10.75 -4.79 8.03
C PHE A 34 10.20 -3.44 7.62
N PRO A 35 10.78 -2.80 6.60
CA PRO A 35 10.13 -1.67 5.96
C PRO A 35 8.82 -2.14 5.35
N VAL A 36 7.72 -1.52 5.74
CA VAL A 36 6.39 -1.91 5.27
C VAL A 36 5.55 -0.66 5.08
N TYR A 37 4.70 -0.69 4.07
CA TYR A 37 3.74 0.38 3.83
C TYR A 37 2.39 -0.20 3.44
N LEU A 38 1.37 0.20 4.15
CA LEU A 38 -0.03 -0.13 3.87
C LEU A 38 -0.78 1.17 3.60
N PRO A 39 -1.06 1.52 2.34
CA PRO A 39 -1.86 2.70 2.04
C PRO A 39 -3.28 2.54 2.57
N LEU A 40 -3.76 3.53 3.28
CA LEU A 40 -5.08 3.50 3.90
C LEU A 40 -5.92 4.68 3.44
N VAL A 41 -7.23 4.46 3.34
CA VAL A 41 -8.21 5.52 3.13
C VAL A 41 -9.18 5.52 4.30
N ASN A 42 -9.61 6.71 4.69
CA ASN A 42 -10.61 6.88 5.73
C ASN A 42 -12.00 6.99 5.11
N LYS A 43 -12.94 6.24 5.66
CA LYS A 43 -14.35 6.36 5.28
C LYS A 43 -15.14 6.74 6.51
N ALA A 44 -15.98 7.76 6.36
CA ALA A 44 -16.88 8.18 7.40
C ALA A 44 -18.26 7.60 7.13
N ARG A 45 -18.92 7.14 8.18
CA ARG A 45 -20.32 6.71 8.09
C ARG A 45 -21.06 7.15 9.34
N LEU A 46 -22.38 7.25 9.23
CA LEU A 46 -23.22 7.53 10.39
C LEU A 46 -23.70 6.21 10.97
N HIS A 47 -23.56 6.08 12.28
CA HIS A 47 -24.07 4.95 13.03
C HIS A 47 -24.82 5.49 14.25
N HIS A 48 -26.13 5.30 14.26
CA HIS A 48 -26.99 5.86 15.30
C HIS A 48 -26.80 7.37 15.51
N GLY A 49 -26.65 8.12 14.40
CA GLY A 49 -26.42 9.56 14.44
C GLY A 49 -25.00 9.99 14.76
N THR A 50 -24.11 9.06 15.05
CA THR A 50 -22.70 9.36 15.36
C THR A 50 -21.83 9.11 14.14
N LYS A 51 -20.97 10.08 13.83
CA LYS A 51 -19.99 9.94 12.74
C LYS A 51 -18.87 9.02 13.20
N ILE A 52 -18.70 7.91 12.49
CA ILE A 52 -17.62 6.96 12.72
C ILE A 52 -16.67 6.99 11.53
N VAL A 53 -15.38 7.20 11.80
CA VAL A 53 -14.35 7.18 10.76
C VAL A 53 -13.56 5.89 10.91
N THR A 54 -13.46 5.14 9.82
CA THR A 54 -12.73 3.86 9.78
C THR A 54 -11.71 3.90 8.66
N SER A 55 -10.52 3.41 8.94
CA SER A 55 -9.46 3.25 7.94
C SER A 55 -9.58 1.91 7.23
N PHE A 56 -9.45 1.94 5.91
CA PHE A 56 -9.45 0.73 5.09
C PHE A 56 -8.23 0.71 4.18
N PRO A 57 -7.71 -0.48 3.85
CA PRO A 57 -6.66 -0.57 2.84
C PRO A 57 -7.11 0.06 1.53
N MET A 58 -6.26 0.90 0.96
CA MET A 58 -6.55 1.55 -0.31
C MET A 58 -6.59 0.52 -1.44
N ILE A 59 -5.74 -0.49 -1.37
CA ILE A 59 -5.68 -1.58 -2.33
C ILE A 59 -5.90 -2.87 -1.56
N PRO A 60 -7.14 -3.35 -1.48
CA PRO A 60 -7.45 -4.52 -0.66
C PRO A 60 -6.64 -5.76 -1.04
N GLY A 61 -6.12 -6.44 -0.05
CA GLY A 61 -5.35 -7.66 -0.23
C GLY A 61 -3.86 -7.44 -0.43
N TYR A 62 -3.39 -6.19 -0.51
CA TYR A 62 -1.98 -5.90 -0.80
C TYR A 62 -1.33 -5.04 0.26
N ILE A 63 -0.08 -5.38 0.56
CA ILE A 63 0.83 -4.50 1.30
C ILE A 63 2.14 -4.39 0.52
N PHE A 64 2.89 -3.35 0.81
CA PHE A 64 4.20 -3.13 0.21
C PHE A 64 5.26 -3.31 1.28
N LEU A 65 6.36 -3.98 0.93
CA LEU A 65 7.42 -4.26 1.88
C LEU A 65 8.77 -4.33 1.18
N ALA A 66 9.83 -4.22 1.96
CA ALA A 66 11.17 -4.49 1.49
C ALA A 66 11.74 -5.67 2.27
N ALA A 67 12.33 -6.61 1.55
CA ALA A 67 12.93 -7.81 2.14
C ALA A 67 14.04 -8.35 1.25
N GLY A 68 14.92 -9.15 1.86
CA GLY A 68 15.90 -9.92 1.12
C GLY A 68 15.32 -11.28 0.71
N ASP A 69 16.10 -12.03 -0.08
CA ASP A 69 15.61 -13.30 -0.60
C ASP A 69 15.33 -14.33 0.49
N LEU A 70 16.22 -14.45 1.45
CA LEU A 70 16.03 -15.38 2.56
C LEU A 70 14.88 -14.94 3.44
N GLU A 71 14.76 -13.65 3.69
CA GLU A 71 13.66 -13.09 4.46
C GLU A 71 12.32 -13.39 3.78
N ARG A 72 12.26 -13.23 2.46
CA ARG A 72 11.06 -13.54 1.69
C ARG A 72 10.64 -15.00 1.85
N MET A 73 11.61 -15.90 1.76
CA MET A 73 11.35 -17.33 1.92
C MET A 73 10.82 -17.65 3.31
N GLU A 74 11.41 -17.05 4.33
CA GLU A 74 10.98 -17.26 5.71
C GLU A 74 9.57 -16.72 5.96
N LEU A 75 9.28 -15.52 5.46
CA LEU A 75 7.94 -14.93 5.60
C LEU A 75 6.91 -15.83 4.94
N LYS A 76 7.16 -16.29 3.74
CA LYS A 76 6.24 -17.16 3.03
C LYS A 76 6.02 -18.47 3.75
N LYS A 77 7.05 -19.01 4.38
CA LYS A 77 7.02 -20.28 5.06
C LYS A 77 6.28 -20.22 6.42
N TYR A 78 6.56 -19.17 7.21
CA TYR A 78 6.07 -19.10 8.58
C TYR A 78 4.82 -18.25 8.77
N GLU A 79 4.48 -17.40 7.80
CA GLU A 79 3.32 -16.52 7.91
C GLU A 79 2.24 -16.96 6.93
N LYS A 80 1.25 -17.63 7.44
CA LYS A 80 0.18 -18.22 6.62
C LYS A 80 -0.70 -17.19 5.91
N GLU A 81 -0.66 -15.94 6.34
CA GLU A 81 -1.44 -14.87 5.72
C GLU A 81 -0.93 -14.51 4.33
N PHE A 82 0.33 -14.80 4.03
CA PHE A 82 0.91 -14.49 2.72
C PHE A 82 0.49 -15.52 1.68
N VAL A 83 -0.21 -15.04 0.66
CA VAL A 83 -0.51 -15.87 -0.52
C VAL A 83 0.66 -15.82 -1.48
N GLN A 84 1.21 -14.63 -1.69
CA GLN A 84 2.33 -14.43 -2.59
C GLN A 84 3.13 -13.20 -2.16
N ILE A 85 4.45 -13.27 -2.33
CA ILE A 85 5.35 -12.14 -2.12
C ILE A 85 6.17 -11.98 -3.39
N GLU A 86 6.14 -10.78 -3.96
CA GLU A 86 6.95 -10.47 -5.14
C GLU A 86 7.83 -9.27 -4.86
N LEU A 87 9.12 -9.47 -4.93
CA LEU A 87 10.12 -8.42 -4.77
C LEU A 87 10.61 -7.97 -6.14
N LEU A 88 10.70 -6.67 -6.34
CA LEU A 88 11.13 -6.09 -7.61
C LEU A 88 12.65 -5.96 -7.61
N ARG A 89 13.30 -6.88 -8.30
CA ARG A 89 14.77 -6.93 -8.32
C ARG A 89 15.38 -6.07 -9.41
N GLU A 90 14.61 -5.75 -10.43
CA GLU A 90 15.08 -4.84 -11.45
C GLU A 90 15.07 -3.41 -10.91
N LYS A 91 16.22 -2.76 -11.03
CA LYS A 91 16.44 -1.44 -10.44
C LYS A 91 15.40 -0.42 -10.87
N SER A 92 15.06 -0.37 -12.15
CA SER A 92 14.11 0.60 -12.68
C SER A 92 12.70 0.34 -12.16
N GLU A 93 12.31 -0.92 -12.03
CA GLU A 93 10.99 -1.28 -11.51
C GLU A 93 10.88 -0.93 -10.03
N GLU A 94 11.90 -1.22 -9.26
CA GLU A 94 11.92 -0.90 -7.84
C GLU A 94 11.90 0.61 -7.61
N GLU A 95 12.69 1.36 -8.35
CA GLU A 95 12.71 2.82 -8.25
C GLU A 95 11.35 3.43 -8.59
N THR A 96 10.70 2.88 -9.60
CA THR A 96 9.36 3.32 -9.98
C THR A 96 8.36 3.05 -8.85
N LEU A 97 8.41 1.86 -8.27
CA LEU A 97 7.53 1.53 -7.16
C LEU A 97 7.76 2.47 -5.97
N ILE A 98 9.01 2.68 -5.59
CA ILE A 98 9.34 3.57 -4.46
C ILE A 98 8.78 4.97 -4.70
N ARG A 99 8.94 5.49 -5.92
CA ARG A 99 8.42 6.81 -6.27
C ARG A 99 6.90 6.85 -6.17
N GLU A 100 6.23 5.83 -6.68
CA GLU A 100 4.77 5.75 -6.61
C GLU A 100 4.26 5.61 -5.17
N LEU A 101 4.95 4.84 -4.35
CA LEU A 101 4.57 4.70 -2.95
C LEU A 101 4.74 6.01 -2.18
N ASN A 102 5.80 6.75 -2.46
CA ASN A 102 5.97 8.07 -1.84
C ASN A 102 4.89 9.05 -2.28
N ALA A 103 4.45 8.96 -3.52
CA ALA A 103 3.34 9.78 -4.00
C ALA A 103 2.02 9.41 -3.32
N LEU A 104 1.75 8.13 -3.15
CA LEU A 104 0.57 7.67 -2.41
C LEU A 104 0.60 8.15 -0.97
N ARG A 105 1.77 8.17 -0.39
CA ARG A 105 1.97 8.62 0.98
C ARG A 105 1.66 10.11 1.14
N GLN A 106 2.07 10.93 0.19
CA GLN A 106 1.70 12.34 0.19
C GLN A 106 0.19 12.52 0.07
N PHE A 107 -0.43 11.75 -0.80
CA PHE A 107 -1.87 11.75 -0.94
C PHE A 107 -2.56 11.37 0.38
N GLU A 108 -2.07 10.35 1.05
CA GLU A 108 -2.60 9.91 2.34
C GLU A 108 -2.51 11.01 3.40
N ILE A 109 -1.37 11.68 3.46
CA ILE A 109 -1.15 12.78 4.41
C ILE A 109 -2.12 13.94 4.14
N LEU A 110 -2.28 14.33 2.89
CA LEU A 110 -3.20 15.41 2.54
C LEU A 110 -4.66 15.02 2.73
N ALA A 111 -4.98 13.76 2.53
CA ALA A 111 -6.35 13.28 2.75
C ALA A 111 -6.78 13.32 4.22
N GLN A 112 -5.84 13.44 5.14
CA GLN A 112 -6.16 13.65 6.55
C GLN A 112 -6.68 15.05 6.83
N THR A 113 -6.33 16.02 5.99
CA THR A 113 -6.74 17.42 6.16
C THR A 113 -7.86 17.82 5.21
N GLU A 114 -8.11 17.06 4.17
CA GLU A 114 -9.13 17.31 3.16
C GLU A 114 -9.99 16.06 2.97
N GLU A 115 -11.27 16.26 2.70
CA GLU A 115 -12.13 15.14 2.36
C GLU A 115 -11.79 14.64 0.96
N VAL A 116 -11.43 13.37 0.89
CA VAL A 116 -11.17 12.70 -0.37
C VAL A 116 -12.18 11.59 -0.54
N HIS A 117 -12.92 11.66 -1.64
CA HIS A 117 -13.89 10.62 -1.97
C HIS A 117 -13.22 9.55 -2.80
N VAL A 118 -13.21 8.34 -2.26
CA VAL A 118 -12.71 7.17 -2.96
C VAL A 118 -13.89 6.39 -3.49
N ASN A 119 -13.87 6.07 -4.77
CA ASN A 119 -14.89 5.23 -5.37
C ASN A 119 -14.91 3.88 -4.66
N PRO A 120 -16.05 3.48 -4.07
CA PRO A 120 -16.12 2.20 -3.35
C PRO A 120 -15.92 0.98 -4.25
N GLY A 121 -15.98 1.16 -5.56
CA GLY A 121 -15.71 0.10 -6.52
C GLY A 121 -14.23 -0.11 -6.83
N ILE A 122 -13.33 0.65 -6.22
CA ILE A 122 -11.90 0.48 -6.47
C ILE A 122 -11.45 -0.91 -6.03
N GLN A 123 -10.79 -1.61 -6.94
CA GLN A 123 -10.21 -2.92 -6.71
C GLN A 123 -8.71 -2.86 -6.96
N HIS A 124 -8.01 -3.90 -6.56
CA HIS A 124 -6.58 -3.98 -6.83
C HIS A 124 -6.32 -3.93 -8.34
N GLY A 125 -5.29 -3.24 -8.72
CA GLY A 125 -4.97 -3.02 -10.14
C GLY A 125 -5.68 -1.84 -10.78
N ASP A 126 -6.67 -1.25 -10.11
CA ASP A 126 -7.33 -0.07 -10.60
C ASP A 126 -6.44 1.15 -10.46
N LYS A 127 -6.66 2.11 -11.35
CA LYS A 127 -5.96 3.39 -11.27
C LYS A 127 -6.60 4.25 -10.19
N VAL A 128 -5.76 4.82 -9.35
CA VAL A 128 -6.22 5.82 -8.39
C VAL A 128 -5.92 7.19 -8.97
N ILE A 129 -7.00 7.94 -9.26
CA ILE A 129 -6.88 9.29 -9.82
C ILE A 129 -7.35 10.27 -8.75
N ILE A 130 -6.52 11.27 -8.49
CA ILE A 130 -6.87 12.32 -7.55
C ILE A 130 -7.67 13.37 -8.28
N THR A 131 -8.96 13.48 -7.95
CA THR A 131 -9.87 14.41 -8.62
C THR A 131 -10.22 15.64 -7.79
N GLN A 132 -9.90 15.65 -6.50
CA GLN A 132 -10.20 16.75 -5.60
C GLN A 132 -9.04 16.99 -4.65
N GLY A 133 -9.03 18.19 -4.07
CA GLY A 133 -8.04 18.57 -3.07
C GLY A 133 -6.76 19.13 -3.67
N ALA A 134 -5.79 19.41 -2.82
CA ALA A 134 -4.53 20.03 -3.21
C ALA A 134 -3.69 19.17 -4.16
N LEU A 135 -3.90 17.86 -4.13
CA LEU A 135 -3.16 16.93 -4.97
C LEU A 135 -3.70 16.82 -6.39
N LYS A 136 -4.85 17.42 -6.66
CA LYS A 136 -5.45 17.40 -7.98
C LYS A 136 -4.51 17.85 -9.09
N ASP A 137 -3.65 18.82 -8.79
CA ASP A 137 -2.72 19.39 -9.76
C ASP A 137 -1.40 18.65 -9.85
N LEU A 138 -1.22 17.58 -9.10
CA LEU A 138 -0.02 16.75 -9.18
C LEU A 138 0.00 15.81 -10.36
N ARG A 139 -0.90 16.00 -11.27
CA ARG A 139 -0.93 15.28 -12.52
C ARG A 139 0.18 15.78 -13.45
N PRO A 140 0.64 15.00 -14.38
CA PRO A 140 0.09 13.73 -14.89
C PRO A 140 0.45 12.50 -14.05
N LYS A 141 0.85 12.70 -12.86
CA LYS A 141 1.15 11.58 -11.98
C LYS A 141 -0.14 10.91 -11.56
N SER A 142 -0.73 10.17 -12.48
CA SER A 142 -1.71 9.19 -12.07
C SER A 142 -0.96 8.19 -11.23
N TYR A 143 -1.37 8.03 -10.01
CA TYR A 143 -0.76 7.06 -9.11
C TYR A 143 -1.33 5.71 -9.47
N ASP A 144 -0.70 5.13 -10.48
CA ASP A 144 -1.13 3.86 -11.01
C ASP A 144 -0.33 2.78 -10.31
N VAL A 145 -0.88 2.26 -9.24
CA VAL A 145 -0.28 1.12 -8.57
C VAL A 145 -0.79 -0.12 -9.28
N LYS A 146 -0.15 -0.45 -10.39
CA LYS A 146 -0.51 -1.65 -11.13
C LYS A 146 0.11 -2.86 -10.50
N ILE A 147 -0.70 -3.56 -9.76
CA ILE A 147 -0.33 -4.87 -9.28
C ILE A 147 -0.89 -5.87 -10.29
N ARG A 148 0.01 -6.46 -11.05
CA ARG A 148 -0.40 -7.34 -12.14
C ARG A 148 -1.04 -8.61 -11.60
N ARG A 149 -2.27 -8.86 -12.03
CA ARG A 149 -2.99 -10.07 -11.62
C ARG A 149 -2.34 -11.35 -12.08
N THR A 150 -1.61 -11.30 -13.17
CA THR A 150 -0.91 -12.48 -13.70
C THR A 150 0.15 -13.01 -12.75
N GLN A 151 0.48 -12.27 -11.73
CA GLN A 151 1.44 -12.66 -10.72
C GLN A 151 0.80 -13.36 -9.53
N LEU A 152 -0.48 -13.47 -9.55
CA LEU A 152 -1.25 -14.05 -8.44
C LEU A 152 -1.61 -15.51 -8.71
#